data_6b1138ff7c94a2793c98fdeda208320e
#
_entry.id   6b1138ff7c94a2793c98fdeda208320e
#
_cell.length_a   1.000
_cell.length_b   1.000
_cell.length_c   1.000
_cell.angle_alpha   90.00
_cell.angle_beta   90.00
_cell.angle_gamma   90.00
#
_symmetry.space_group_name_H-M   'P 1'
#
loop_
_entity.id
_entity.type
_entity.pdbx_description
1 polymer ?
#
loop_
_entity_poly.entity_id
_entity_poly.type
_entity_poly.pdbx_seq_one_letter_code
_entity_poly.pdbx_strand_id
1 'polypeptide(L)'
;MLQEYLDQLFDAFKEGICISDVEGTVVHLNRRHAEITGIPREEMLGHSVMEFVKRGRLDVVLNPEVMRTGQPATRVQTVSDGRKLILEANPVFDAQGKLVLCITFLRDVTMLSEMREQMSVQKELLEAFQHSVPPGTRRSFPARRRSCSPAVP
;
A
#
# COMPACT_ATOMS: atom_id res chain seq x y z
N MET A 1 19.15 -16.84 22.00
CA MET A 1 19.91 -16.50 20.78
C MET A 1 19.14 -15.62 19.81
N LEU A 2 17.94 -15.99 19.34
CA LEU A 2 17.16 -15.14 18.44
C LEU A 2 16.70 -13.83 19.10
N GLN A 3 16.36 -13.85 20.38
CA GLN A 3 15.92 -12.68 21.14
C GLN A 3 16.95 -11.54 21.19
N GLU A 4 18.24 -11.87 21.20
CA GLU A 4 19.32 -10.88 21.20
C GLU A 4 19.40 -10.07 19.88
N TYR A 5 18.83 -10.62 18.81
CA TYR A 5 18.88 -10.03 17.48
C TYR A 5 17.51 -9.54 16.96
N LEU A 6 16.48 -9.52 17.82
CA LEU A 6 15.13 -9.14 17.38
C LEU A 6 15.08 -7.70 16.83
N ASP A 7 15.74 -6.77 17.47
CA ASP A 7 15.78 -5.37 17.01
C ASP A 7 16.44 -5.26 15.62
N GLN A 8 17.58 -5.93 15.45
CA GLN A 8 18.29 -5.96 14.16
C GLN A 8 17.48 -6.68 13.09
N LEU A 9 16.78 -7.75 13.45
CA LEU A 9 15.93 -8.49 12.55
C LEU A 9 14.77 -7.61 12.06
N PHE A 10 14.08 -6.92 12.96
CA PHE A 10 12.99 -6.03 12.60
C PHE A 10 13.47 -4.81 11.79
N ASP A 11 14.65 -4.28 12.09
CA ASP A 11 15.26 -3.18 11.34
C ASP A 11 15.74 -3.58 9.93
N ALA A 12 15.90 -4.87 9.66
CA ALA A 12 16.26 -5.38 8.34
C ALA A 12 15.07 -5.35 7.35
N PHE A 13 13.84 -5.25 7.83
CA PHE A 13 12.67 -5.13 6.97
C PHE A 13 12.57 -3.74 6.32
N LYS A 14 12.18 -3.70 5.06
CA LYS A 14 11.93 -2.45 4.33
C LYS A 14 10.61 -1.80 4.69
N GLU A 15 9.71 -2.56 5.30
CA GLU A 15 8.42 -2.10 5.78
C GLU A 15 8.53 -1.57 7.21
N GLY A 16 7.70 -0.59 7.54
CA GLY A 16 7.51 -0.19 8.93
C GLY A 16 6.78 -1.29 9.70
N ILE A 17 7.28 -1.68 10.85
CA ILE A 17 6.66 -2.69 11.71
C ILE A 17 6.37 -2.07 13.07
N CYS A 18 5.13 -2.22 13.53
CA CYS A 18 4.70 -1.86 14.87
C CYS A 18 3.98 -3.04 15.51
N ILE A 19 4.36 -3.39 16.72
CA ILE A 19 3.72 -4.44 17.49
C ILE A 19 3.08 -3.80 18.72
N SER A 20 1.80 -4.07 18.95
CA SER A 20 1.07 -3.63 20.12
C SER A 20 0.45 -4.81 20.86
N ASP A 21 0.20 -4.62 22.14
CA ASP A 21 -0.55 -5.58 22.95
C ASP A 21 -2.07 -5.46 22.72
N VAL A 22 -2.84 -6.23 23.46
CA VAL A 22 -4.31 -6.27 23.36
C VAL A 22 -4.99 -4.95 23.74
N GLU A 23 -4.32 -4.10 24.50
CA GLU A 23 -4.80 -2.78 24.92
C GLU A 23 -4.41 -1.68 23.92
N GLY A 24 -3.62 -2.02 22.90
CA GLY A 24 -3.13 -1.08 21.91
C GLY A 24 -1.86 -0.34 22.32
N THR A 25 -1.20 -0.79 23.40
CA THR A 25 0.09 -0.25 23.82
C THR A 25 1.20 -0.75 22.93
N VAL A 26 2.04 0.13 22.42
CA VAL A 26 3.17 -0.21 21.57
C VAL A 26 4.26 -0.92 22.40
N VAL A 27 4.56 -2.15 22.05
CA VAL A 27 5.60 -2.96 22.69
C VAL A 27 6.87 -3.04 21.88
N HIS A 28 6.77 -2.85 20.57
CA HIS A 28 7.93 -2.81 19.68
C HIS A 28 7.59 -2.07 18.38
N LEU A 29 8.56 -1.37 17.82
CA LEU A 29 8.53 -0.85 16.46
C LEU A 29 9.94 -0.76 15.88
N ASN A 30 10.05 -0.93 14.56
CA ASN A 30 11.34 -0.85 13.90
C ASN A 30 11.67 0.58 13.44
N ARG A 31 12.91 0.76 13.00
CA ARG A 31 13.41 2.05 12.49
C ARG A 31 12.57 2.58 11.34
N ARG A 32 12.19 1.69 10.41
CA ARG A 32 11.42 2.09 9.22
C ARG A 32 10.05 2.66 9.57
N HIS A 33 9.39 2.14 10.60
CA HIS A 33 8.12 2.69 11.09
C HIS A 33 8.30 4.13 11.58
N ALA A 34 9.34 4.38 12.36
CA ALA A 34 9.65 5.73 12.83
C ALA A 34 9.95 6.71 11.69
N GLU A 35 10.68 6.26 10.67
CA GLU A 35 10.97 7.07 9.47
C GLU A 35 9.68 7.41 8.69
N ILE A 36 8.80 6.45 8.48
CA ILE A 36 7.55 6.65 7.74
C ILE A 36 6.59 7.57 8.50
N THR A 37 6.40 7.36 9.79
CA THR A 37 5.46 8.14 10.60
C THR A 37 6.01 9.48 11.07
N GLY A 38 7.32 9.63 11.08
CA GLY A 38 7.99 10.80 11.66
C GLY A 38 7.92 10.87 13.18
N ILE A 39 7.51 9.78 13.85
CA ILE A 39 7.41 9.67 15.30
C ILE A 39 8.58 8.85 15.83
N PRO A 40 9.46 9.40 16.69
CA PRO A 40 10.56 8.64 17.23
C PRO A 40 10.10 7.41 18.02
N ARG A 41 10.89 6.33 17.92
CA ARG A 41 10.63 5.07 18.61
C ARG A 41 10.40 5.26 20.11
N GLU A 42 11.26 6.04 20.75
CA GLU A 42 11.22 6.28 22.20
C GLU A 42 9.93 6.98 22.64
N GLU A 43 9.32 7.75 21.74
CA GLU A 43 8.06 8.43 21.99
C GLU A 43 6.86 7.48 21.93
N MET A 44 6.92 6.48 21.05
CA MET A 44 5.83 5.52 20.87
C MET A 44 5.86 4.33 21.83
N LEU A 45 7.04 3.85 22.20
CA LEU A 45 7.17 2.69 23.08
C LEU A 45 6.48 2.92 24.43
N GLY A 46 5.66 1.97 24.84
CA GLY A 46 4.92 2.03 26.10
C GLY A 46 3.68 2.93 26.10
N HIS A 47 3.36 3.54 24.96
CA HIS A 47 2.19 4.41 24.79
C HIS A 47 1.15 3.76 23.90
N SER A 48 -0.11 4.13 24.11
CA SER A 48 -1.21 3.67 23.26
C SER A 48 -1.16 4.31 21.88
N VAL A 49 -1.34 3.52 20.83
CA VAL A 49 -1.45 4.04 19.46
C VAL A 49 -2.58 5.07 19.32
N MET A 50 -3.64 4.96 20.12
CA MET A 50 -4.75 5.90 20.12
C MET A 50 -4.38 7.28 20.62
N GLU A 51 -3.37 7.43 21.46
CA GLU A 51 -2.88 8.75 21.89
C GLU A 51 -2.35 9.56 20.71
N PHE A 52 -1.67 8.90 19.77
CA PHE A 52 -1.12 9.55 18.58
C PHE A 52 -2.21 9.93 17.59
N VAL A 53 -3.29 9.15 17.51
CA VAL A 53 -4.49 9.51 16.73
C VAL A 53 -5.16 10.75 17.32
N LYS A 54 -5.37 10.78 18.62
CA LYS A 54 -5.97 11.94 19.32
C LYS A 54 -5.16 13.21 19.17
N ARG A 55 -3.83 13.09 19.11
CA ARG A 55 -2.92 14.23 18.89
C ARG A 55 -2.79 14.63 17.40
N GLY A 56 -3.47 13.92 16.49
CA GLY A 56 -3.41 14.18 15.05
C GLY A 56 -2.09 13.77 14.39
N ARG A 57 -1.29 12.94 15.05
CA ARG A 57 0.01 12.46 14.53
C ARG A 57 -0.10 11.17 13.72
N LEU A 58 -1.17 10.42 13.92
CA LEU A 58 -1.56 9.27 13.12
C LEU A 58 -3.01 9.45 12.66
N ASP A 59 -3.28 9.19 11.41
CA ASP A 59 -4.64 9.36 10.86
C ASP A 59 -5.51 8.15 11.14
N VAL A 60 -4.99 6.96 10.92
CA VAL A 60 -5.72 5.69 11.06
C VAL A 60 -4.87 4.67 11.79
N VAL A 61 -5.50 3.94 12.68
CA VAL A 61 -4.95 2.74 13.31
C VAL A 61 -5.93 1.58 13.16
N LEU A 62 -5.42 0.40 12.92
CA LEU A 62 -6.22 -0.82 12.70
C LEU A 62 -6.34 -1.71 13.93
N ASN A 63 -5.54 -1.43 14.96
CA ASN A 63 -5.48 -2.24 16.18
C ASN A 63 -6.86 -2.47 16.82
N PRO A 64 -7.74 -1.47 17.01
CA PRO A 64 -9.04 -1.70 17.63
C PRO A 64 -9.92 -2.65 16.82
N GLU A 65 -9.87 -2.57 15.50
CA GLU A 65 -10.63 -3.45 14.61
C GLU A 65 -10.12 -4.88 14.71
N VAL A 66 -8.81 -5.08 14.62
CA VAL A 66 -8.17 -6.41 14.73
C VAL A 66 -8.41 -7.03 16.11
N MET A 67 -8.31 -6.24 17.17
CA MET A 67 -8.58 -6.72 18.53
C MET A 67 -10.05 -7.13 18.74
N ARG A 68 -10.96 -6.40 18.12
CA ARG A 68 -12.40 -6.70 18.21
C ARG A 68 -12.78 -7.94 17.39
N THR A 69 -12.24 -8.08 16.18
CA THR A 69 -12.67 -9.11 15.21
C THR A 69 -11.81 -10.38 15.26
N GLY A 70 -10.56 -10.28 15.73
CA GLY A 70 -9.59 -11.36 15.63
C GLY A 70 -9.18 -11.66 14.19
N GLN A 71 -9.47 -10.78 13.25
CA GLN A 71 -9.20 -10.93 11.82
C GLN A 71 -8.23 -9.88 11.34
N PRO A 72 -7.40 -10.18 10.30
CA PRO A 72 -6.57 -9.18 9.67
C PRO A 72 -7.38 -8.03 9.10
N ALA A 73 -6.80 -6.83 9.12
CA ALA A 73 -7.39 -5.64 8.51
C ALA A 73 -6.35 -4.93 7.64
N THR A 74 -6.79 -4.39 6.52
CA THR A 74 -5.95 -3.63 5.59
C THR A 74 -6.61 -2.31 5.26
N ARG A 75 -5.82 -1.25 5.23
CA ARG A 75 -6.28 0.09 4.87
C ARG A 75 -5.26 0.81 4.01
N VAL A 76 -5.76 1.50 3.00
CA VAL A 76 -4.95 2.44 2.21
C VAL A 76 -5.33 3.85 2.65
N GLN A 77 -4.34 4.69 2.91
CA GLN A 77 -4.58 6.08 3.30
C GLN A 77 -3.61 7.02 2.59
N THR A 78 -4.07 8.25 2.40
CA THR A 78 -3.22 9.37 1.99
C THR A 78 -2.98 10.23 3.24
N VAL A 79 -1.71 10.36 3.63
CA VAL A 79 -1.35 11.21 4.77
C VAL A 79 -1.23 12.67 4.36
N SER A 80 -1.20 13.58 5.34
CA SER A 80 -1.25 15.03 5.13
C SER A 80 -0.14 15.59 4.24
N ASP A 81 1.00 14.90 4.15
CA ASP A 81 2.12 15.29 3.27
C ASP A 81 2.01 14.74 1.83
N GLY A 82 0.88 14.10 1.48
CA GLY A 82 0.60 13.54 0.16
C GLY A 82 1.10 12.13 -0.06
N ARG A 83 1.82 11.53 0.90
CA ARG A 83 2.24 10.13 0.78
C ARG A 83 1.07 9.18 0.86
N LYS A 84 1.14 8.09 0.11
CA LYS A 84 0.16 7.00 0.14
C LYS A 84 0.76 5.81 0.86
N LEU A 85 0.07 5.37 1.90
CA LEU A 85 0.50 4.29 2.78
C LEU A 85 -0.52 3.15 2.74
N ILE A 86 0.00 1.92 2.77
CA ILE A 86 -0.80 0.72 3.04
C ILE A 86 -0.48 0.28 4.46
N LEU A 87 -1.52 0.16 5.27
CA LEU A 87 -1.47 -0.44 6.59
C LEU A 87 -2.08 -1.83 6.52
N GLU A 88 -1.37 -2.80 7.04
CA GLU A 88 -1.84 -4.17 7.19
C GLU A 88 -1.62 -4.61 8.62
N ALA A 89 -2.69 -4.86 9.34
CA ALA A 89 -2.65 -5.29 10.74
C ALA A 89 -3.11 -6.74 10.86
N ASN A 90 -2.35 -7.54 11.58
CA ASN A 90 -2.56 -8.96 11.74
C ASN A 90 -2.61 -9.33 13.22
N PRO A 91 -3.59 -10.15 13.64
CA PRO A 91 -3.62 -10.68 14.99
C PRO A 91 -2.56 -11.76 15.19
N VAL A 92 -1.98 -11.79 16.38
CA VAL A 92 -1.06 -12.84 16.82
C VAL A 92 -1.68 -13.57 17.99
N PHE A 93 -1.81 -14.89 17.85
CA PHE A 93 -2.40 -15.77 18.85
C PHE A 93 -1.31 -16.58 19.55
N ASP A 94 -1.51 -16.87 20.82
CA ASP A 94 -0.64 -17.79 21.55
C ASP A 94 -0.95 -19.26 21.20
N ALA A 95 -0.22 -20.20 21.81
CA ALA A 95 -0.41 -21.64 21.57
C ALA A 95 -1.80 -22.15 21.98
N GLN A 96 -2.51 -21.44 22.84
CA GLN A 96 -3.86 -21.77 23.30
C GLN A 96 -4.96 -21.09 22.45
N GLY A 97 -4.57 -20.33 21.41
CA GLY A 97 -5.51 -19.64 20.53
C GLY A 97 -6.02 -18.31 21.09
N LYS A 98 -5.40 -17.78 22.15
CA LYS A 98 -5.73 -16.47 22.70
C LYS A 98 -5.01 -15.38 21.94
N LEU A 99 -5.74 -14.32 21.58
CA LEU A 99 -5.18 -13.12 20.94
C LEU A 99 -4.28 -12.39 21.96
N VAL A 100 -3.01 -12.20 21.61
CA VAL A 100 -2.02 -11.61 22.53
C VAL A 100 -1.36 -10.35 21.99
N LEU A 101 -1.18 -10.25 20.68
CA LEU A 101 -0.53 -9.10 20.05
C LEU A 101 -1.21 -8.76 18.73
N CYS A 102 -0.98 -7.55 18.28
CA CYS A 102 -1.26 -7.12 16.92
C CYS A 102 0.03 -6.65 16.27
N ILE A 103 0.37 -7.20 15.11
CA ILE A 103 1.48 -6.71 14.30
C ILE A 103 0.94 -5.91 13.12
N THR A 104 1.41 -4.68 12.97
CA THR A 104 1.03 -3.79 11.88
C THR A 104 2.22 -3.55 10.97
N PHE A 105 2.03 -3.79 9.69
CA PHE A 105 2.97 -3.44 8.63
C PHE A 105 2.54 -2.15 7.96
N LEU A 106 3.51 -1.31 7.70
CA LEU A 106 3.32 0.00 7.09
C LEU A 106 4.21 0.11 5.85
N ARG A 107 3.59 0.27 4.68
CA ARG A 107 4.29 0.39 3.39
C ARG A 107 4.02 1.74 2.77
N ASP A 108 5.08 2.41 2.35
CA ASP A 108 4.97 3.61 1.52
C ASP A 108 4.86 3.18 0.05
N VAL A 109 3.71 3.42 -0.55
CA VAL A 109 3.41 3.07 -1.94
C VAL A 109 3.21 4.30 -2.82
N THR A 110 3.67 5.46 -2.38
CA THR A 110 3.51 6.74 -3.09
C THR A 110 4.00 6.66 -4.52
N MET A 111 5.21 6.17 -4.73
CA MET A 111 5.81 6.04 -6.06
C MET A 111 5.00 5.10 -6.97
N LEU A 112 4.57 3.94 -6.47
CA LEU A 112 3.74 3.01 -7.23
C LEU A 112 2.38 3.61 -7.60
N SER A 113 1.79 4.35 -6.69
CA SER A 113 0.52 5.01 -6.91
C SER A 113 0.63 6.12 -7.97
N GLU A 114 1.67 6.95 -7.90
CA GLU A 114 1.96 7.99 -8.89
C GLU A 114 2.20 7.39 -10.28
N MET A 115 2.96 6.30 -10.37
CA MET A 115 3.18 5.59 -11.64
C MET A 115 1.86 5.04 -12.22
N ARG A 116 0.98 4.50 -11.40
CA ARG A 116 -0.35 4.03 -11.83
C ARG A 116 -1.21 5.17 -12.34
N GLU A 117 -1.23 6.30 -11.65
CA GLU A 117 -1.98 7.49 -12.08
C GLU A 117 -1.48 8.01 -13.42
N GLN A 118 -0.16 8.09 -13.63
CA GLN A 118 0.43 8.49 -14.91
C GLN A 118 0.04 7.53 -16.04
N MET A 119 0.09 6.22 -15.80
CA MET A 119 -0.33 5.23 -16.79
C MET A 119 -1.82 5.32 -17.11
N SER A 120 -2.66 5.56 -16.11
CA SER A 120 -4.10 5.74 -16.31
C SER A 120 -4.41 6.99 -17.14
N VAL A 121 -3.77 8.11 -16.85
CA VAL A 121 -3.91 9.38 -17.61
C VAL A 121 -3.46 9.18 -19.06
N GLN A 122 -2.33 8.52 -19.29
CA GLN A 122 -1.86 8.21 -20.64
C GLN A 122 -2.85 7.35 -21.41
N LYS A 123 -3.44 6.35 -20.76
CA LYS A 123 -4.45 5.50 -21.34
C LYS A 123 -5.70 6.28 -21.72
N GLU A 124 -6.20 7.14 -20.84
CA GLU A 124 -7.35 8.00 -21.11
C GLU A 124 -7.09 8.96 -22.27
N LEU A 125 -5.91 9.58 -22.33
CA LEU A 125 -5.51 10.45 -23.43
C LEU A 125 -5.44 9.71 -24.74
N LEU A 126 -4.92 8.48 -24.79
CA LEU A 126 -4.88 7.65 -25.98
C LEU A 126 -6.30 7.26 -26.43
N GLU A 127 -7.18 6.89 -25.52
CA GLU A 127 -8.59 6.58 -25.83
C GLU A 127 -9.32 7.82 -26.33
N ALA A 128 -9.15 8.97 -25.71
CA ALA A 128 -9.72 10.25 -26.18
C ALA A 128 -9.21 10.64 -27.57
N PHE A 129 -7.93 10.42 -27.86
CA PHE A 129 -7.34 10.68 -29.17
C PHE A 129 -7.93 9.74 -30.23
N GLN A 130 -8.12 8.45 -29.91
CA GLN A 130 -8.75 7.49 -30.82
C GLN A 130 -10.21 7.83 -31.11
N HIS A 131 -10.95 8.38 -30.14
CA HIS A 131 -12.33 8.80 -30.32
C HIS A 131 -12.48 10.16 -31.00
N SER A 132 -11.46 11.01 -31.00
CA SER A 132 -11.47 12.34 -31.61
C SER A 132 -11.05 12.33 -33.08
N VAL A 133 -10.61 11.20 -33.64
CA VAL A 133 -10.29 11.05 -35.07
C VAL A 133 -11.60 11.05 -35.86
N PRO A 134 -11.87 12.06 -36.73
CA PRO A 134 -13.13 12.11 -37.48
C PRO A 134 -13.26 10.86 -38.37
N PRO A 135 -14.47 10.32 -38.51
CA PRO A 135 -14.71 9.26 -39.48
C PRO A 135 -14.43 9.79 -40.90
N GLY A 136 -13.37 9.33 -41.56
CA GLY A 136 -12.88 9.84 -42.85
C GLY A 136 -11.38 10.04 -42.91
N THR A 137 -10.69 10.17 -41.78
CA THR A 137 -9.22 10.15 -41.68
C THR A 137 -8.65 8.75 -41.54
N ARG A 138 -9.45 7.75 -41.39
CA ARG A 138 -9.00 6.36 -41.61
C ARG A 138 -8.67 6.27 -43.10
N ARG A 139 -7.38 6.36 -43.43
CA ARG A 139 -6.94 5.92 -44.76
C ARG A 139 -7.38 4.45 -44.90
N SER A 140 -8.49 4.24 -45.58
CA SER A 140 -8.77 2.96 -46.12
C SER A 140 -7.63 2.70 -47.11
N PHE A 141 -6.77 1.76 -46.80
CA PHE A 141 -5.86 1.22 -47.78
C PHE A 141 -6.77 0.70 -48.93
N PRO A 142 -6.61 1.21 -50.14
CA PRO A 142 -7.34 0.63 -51.26
C PRO A 142 -6.96 -0.86 -51.26
N ALA A 143 -7.97 -1.71 -51.19
CA ALA A 143 -7.75 -3.13 -51.38
C ALA A 143 -6.97 -3.25 -52.70
N ARG A 144 -5.74 -3.80 -52.61
CA ARG A 144 -5.02 -4.15 -53.83
C ARG A 144 -5.94 -5.07 -54.61
N ARG A 145 -6.55 -4.55 -55.66
CA ARG A 145 -7.15 -5.38 -56.68
C ARG A 145 -6.03 -6.29 -57.14
N ARG A 146 -6.08 -7.54 -56.76
CA ARG A 146 -5.31 -8.54 -57.46
C ARG A 146 -5.85 -8.47 -58.88
N SER A 147 -5.07 -7.87 -59.77
CA SER A 147 -5.31 -8.01 -61.17
C SER A 147 -5.10 -9.49 -61.47
N CYS A 148 -6.18 -10.20 -61.58
CA CYS A 148 -6.13 -11.50 -62.25
C CYS A 148 -5.68 -11.21 -63.68
N SER A 149 -4.42 -11.48 -63.97
CA SER A 149 -4.02 -11.54 -65.35
C SER A 149 -4.82 -12.66 -66.00
N PRO A 150 -5.55 -12.40 -67.10
CA PRO A 150 -6.20 -13.45 -67.79
C PRO A 150 -5.15 -14.45 -68.30
N ALA A 151 -5.35 -15.72 -68.04
CA ALA A 151 -4.53 -16.74 -68.60
C ALA A 151 -4.63 -16.62 -70.11
N VAL A 152 -3.49 -16.37 -70.75
CA VAL A 152 -3.40 -16.42 -72.24
C VAL A 152 -3.38 -17.87 -72.63
N PRO A 153 -4.20 -18.33 -73.57
CA PRO A 153 -4.20 -19.72 -74.06
C PRO A 153 -2.87 -20.06 -74.78
#